data_4f617374fafcb3ec26093e3419647220
#
_entry.id   4f617374fafcb3ec26093e3419647220
#
_cell.length_a   1.000
_cell.length_b   1.000
_cell.length_c   1.000
_cell.angle_alpha   90.00
_cell.angle_beta   90.00
_cell.angle_gamma   90.00
#
_symmetry.space_group_name_H-M   'P 1'
#
loop_
_entity.id
_entity.type
_entity.pdbx_description
1 polymer ?
#
loop_
_entity_poly.entity_id
_entity_poly.type
_entity_poly.pdbx_seq_one_letter_code
_entity_poly.pdbx_strand_id
1 'polypeptide(L)'
;MSWPLLGTPLDRRTTEAVKAMRRAGLTDWGVRLTSMQLCEPRFVTVVPDRRAVVRDNPEDRWKTDVLGIVSPTFRVTPNEGYAPLLDALVAESGATLAAAGELDRGRRAFVTLRLPGHTLFAREHVHQLVTPVN
;
A
#
# COMPACT_ATOMS: atom_id res chain seq x y z
N MET A 1 -15.31 1.34 -16.29
CA MET A 1 -14.27 1.59 -15.32
C MET A 1 -14.27 0.50 -14.26
N SER A 2 -13.16 -0.09 -14.03
CA SER A 2 -13.10 -1.37 -13.31
C SER A 2 -12.33 -1.31 -11.99
N TRP A 3 -12.12 -0.13 -11.41
CA TRP A 3 -11.40 -0.03 -10.17
C TRP A 3 -11.92 -0.94 -9.06
N PRO A 4 -13.24 -0.99 -8.82
CA PRO A 4 -13.75 -1.92 -7.81
C PRO A 4 -13.50 -3.38 -8.14
N LEU A 5 -13.22 -3.70 -9.41
CA LEU A 5 -12.95 -5.07 -9.84
C LEU A 5 -11.50 -5.48 -9.64
N LEU A 6 -10.61 -4.52 -9.38
CA LEU A 6 -9.19 -4.79 -9.20
C LEU A 6 -8.82 -5.12 -7.76
N GLY A 7 -9.74 -4.99 -6.84
CA GLY A 7 -9.50 -5.26 -5.44
C GLY A 7 -10.64 -6.03 -4.80
N THR A 8 -10.53 -6.23 -3.51
CA THR A 8 -11.54 -6.92 -2.72
C THR A 8 -12.71 -5.98 -2.46
N PRO A 9 -13.94 -6.34 -2.86
CA PRO A 9 -15.10 -5.55 -2.48
C PRO A 9 -15.27 -5.54 -0.96
N LEU A 10 -15.61 -4.39 -0.42
CA LEU A 10 -15.75 -4.19 1.02
C LEU A 10 -17.22 -4.09 1.40
N ASP A 11 -17.52 -4.51 2.63
CA ASP A 11 -18.84 -4.35 3.21
C ASP A 11 -19.14 -2.87 3.36
N ARG A 12 -20.32 -2.44 2.89
CA ARG A 12 -20.75 -1.03 3.00
C ARG A 12 -20.82 -0.54 4.44
N ARG A 13 -20.98 -1.46 5.40
CA ARG A 13 -21.02 -1.13 6.82
C ARG A 13 -19.65 -0.96 7.43
N THR A 14 -18.61 -1.33 6.70
CA THR A 14 -17.25 -1.19 7.21
C THR A 14 -16.87 0.28 7.22
N THR A 15 -16.71 0.82 8.41
CA THR A 15 -16.32 2.22 8.59
C THR A 15 -14.90 2.37 9.11
N GLU A 16 -14.32 1.30 9.64
CA GLU A 16 -12.95 1.32 10.13
C GLU A 16 -11.99 0.94 9.02
N ALA A 17 -11.15 1.89 8.65
CA ALA A 17 -10.22 1.70 7.52
C ALA A 17 -9.25 0.54 7.75
N VAL A 18 -8.79 0.33 8.97
CA VAL A 18 -7.85 -0.75 9.25
C VAL A 18 -8.48 -2.12 9.02
N LYS A 19 -9.77 -2.28 9.35
CA LYS A 19 -10.47 -3.53 9.09
C LYS A 19 -10.63 -3.77 7.60
N ALA A 20 -10.98 -2.72 6.86
CA ALA A 20 -11.11 -2.78 5.41
C ALA A 20 -9.78 -3.17 4.76
N MET A 21 -8.71 -2.55 5.19
CA MET A 21 -7.38 -2.87 4.69
C MET A 21 -6.98 -4.32 4.98
N ARG A 22 -7.31 -4.80 6.18
CA ARG A 22 -7.01 -6.18 6.54
C ARG A 22 -7.75 -7.16 5.65
N ARG A 23 -9.02 -6.91 5.38
CA ARG A 23 -9.79 -7.75 4.48
C ARG A 23 -9.23 -7.77 3.06
N ALA A 24 -8.70 -6.64 2.64
CA ALA A 24 -8.11 -6.50 1.30
C ALA A 24 -6.68 -7.02 1.22
N GLY A 25 -6.11 -7.48 2.33
CA GLY A 25 -4.74 -7.98 2.33
C GLY A 25 -3.68 -6.89 2.29
N LEU A 26 -4.01 -5.70 2.76
CA LEU A 26 -3.09 -4.56 2.75
C LEU A 26 -2.33 -4.37 4.05
N THR A 27 -2.55 -5.22 5.04
CA THR A 27 -1.90 -5.09 6.35
C THR A 27 -0.84 -6.16 6.54
N ASP A 28 0.03 -5.92 7.52
CA ASP A 28 1.03 -6.90 7.96
C ASP A 28 2.02 -7.31 6.87
N TRP A 29 2.39 -6.36 6.04
CA TRP A 29 3.33 -6.63 4.96
C TRP A 29 4.78 -6.73 5.42
N GLY A 30 5.09 -6.28 6.63
CA GLY A 30 6.47 -6.26 7.10
C GLY A 30 7.33 -5.29 6.29
N VAL A 31 6.78 -4.16 5.88
CA VAL A 31 7.48 -3.19 5.05
C VAL A 31 8.69 -2.63 5.79
N ARG A 32 9.82 -2.62 5.11
CA ARG A 32 11.08 -2.19 5.72
C ARG A 32 12.07 -1.76 4.68
N LEU A 33 13.10 -1.05 5.14
CA LEU A 33 14.26 -0.74 4.31
C LEU A 33 15.29 -1.85 4.48
N THR A 34 15.95 -2.20 3.40
CA THR A 34 17.05 -3.14 3.44
C THR A 34 18.18 -2.66 2.52
N SER A 35 19.38 -3.13 2.77
CA SER A 35 20.51 -2.80 1.93
C SER A 35 20.38 -3.45 0.56
N MET A 36 21.02 -2.87 -0.42
CA MET A 36 21.09 -3.40 -1.79
C MET A 36 22.52 -3.82 -2.06
N GLN A 37 22.67 -4.86 -2.86
CA GLN A 37 23.97 -5.37 -3.23
C GLN A 37 24.07 -5.63 -4.71
N LEU A 38 25.24 -5.35 -5.26
CA LEU A 38 25.60 -5.79 -6.59
C LEU A 38 26.31 -7.13 -6.46
N CYS A 39 25.84 -8.11 -7.19
CA CYS A 39 26.42 -9.44 -7.17
C CYS A 39 27.16 -9.67 -8.48
N GLU A 40 28.47 -9.78 -8.40
CA GLU A 40 29.31 -10.12 -9.54
C GLU A 40 29.94 -11.49 -9.31
N PRO A 41 30.51 -12.14 -10.34
CA PRO A 41 31.00 -13.50 -10.16
C PRO A 41 32.01 -13.70 -9.05
N ARG A 42 32.77 -12.66 -8.70
CA ARG A 42 33.84 -12.80 -7.71
C ARG A 42 33.62 -12.06 -6.41
N PHE A 43 32.66 -11.11 -6.38
CA PHE A 43 32.46 -10.33 -5.18
C PHE A 43 31.08 -9.70 -5.15
N VAL A 44 30.73 -9.29 -3.96
CA VAL A 44 29.47 -8.61 -3.69
C VAL A 44 29.81 -7.23 -3.16
N THR A 45 29.14 -6.22 -3.69
CA THR A 45 29.36 -4.83 -3.28
C THR A 45 28.04 -4.24 -2.80
N VAL A 46 28.07 -3.66 -1.60
CA VAL A 46 26.90 -2.96 -1.08
C VAL A 46 26.74 -1.65 -1.84
N VAL A 47 25.54 -1.38 -2.31
CA VAL A 47 25.24 -0.13 -3.01
C VAL A 47 25.15 0.98 -1.97
N PRO A 48 25.98 2.04 -2.06
CA PRO A 48 25.89 3.15 -1.13
C PRO A 48 24.71 4.05 -1.48
N ASP A 49 24.23 4.83 -0.52
CA ASP A 49 23.25 5.89 -0.71
C ASP A 49 21.92 5.46 -1.31
N ARG A 50 21.62 4.18 -1.30
CA ARG A 50 20.32 3.66 -1.72
C ARG A 50 19.92 2.50 -0.84
N ARG A 51 18.60 2.37 -0.67
CA ARG A 51 18.02 1.23 0.05
C ARG A 51 16.84 0.74 -0.75
N ALA A 52 16.50 -0.52 -0.59
CA ALA A 52 15.29 -1.07 -1.14
C ALA A 52 14.19 -1.04 -0.08
N VAL A 53 13.00 -0.60 -0.48
CA VAL A 53 11.80 -0.79 0.31
C VAL A 53 11.24 -2.13 -0.09
N VAL A 54 11.08 -3.02 0.87
CA VAL A 54 10.64 -4.39 0.62
C VAL A 54 9.49 -4.78 1.53
N ARG A 55 8.79 -5.82 1.15
CA ARG A 55 7.74 -6.42 1.97
C ARG A 55 7.85 -7.93 1.92
N ASP A 56 7.25 -8.59 2.89
CA ASP A 56 7.02 -10.02 2.81
C ASP A 56 5.90 -10.28 1.81
N ASN A 57 6.09 -11.23 0.92
CA ASN A 57 5.05 -11.55 -0.05
C ASN A 57 3.84 -12.16 0.69
N PRO A 58 2.63 -11.62 0.48
CA PRO A 58 1.45 -12.11 1.21
C PRO A 58 1.10 -13.57 0.93
N GLU A 59 1.45 -14.07 -0.24
CA GLU A 59 1.15 -15.44 -0.64
C GLU A 59 2.28 -16.41 -0.34
N ASP A 60 3.50 -15.90 -0.19
CA ASP A 60 4.67 -16.74 0.09
C ASP A 60 5.62 -15.95 0.98
N ARG A 61 5.53 -16.17 2.29
CA ARG A 61 6.32 -15.43 3.28
C ARG A 61 7.81 -15.67 3.20
N TRP A 62 8.24 -16.64 2.41
CA TRP A 62 9.65 -16.87 2.16
C TRP A 62 10.21 -15.98 1.06
N LYS A 63 9.35 -15.27 0.37
CA LYS A 63 9.73 -14.35 -0.69
C LYS A 63 9.57 -12.92 -0.24
N THR A 64 10.40 -12.06 -0.83
CA THR A 64 10.38 -10.63 -0.57
C THR A 64 10.07 -9.91 -1.88
N ASP A 65 9.12 -9.02 -1.85
CA ASP A 65 8.82 -8.16 -2.99
C ASP A 65 9.54 -6.82 -2.81
N VAL A 66 10.15 -6.34 -3.88
CA VAL A 66 10.78 -5.02 -3.88
C VAL A 66 9.73 -4.00 -4.27
N LEU A 67 9.44 -3.06 -3.38
CA LEU A 67 8.45 -2.02 -3.63
C LEU A 67 9.07 -0.79 -4.28
N GLY A 68 10.35 -0.56 -4.06
CA GLY A 68 11.04 0.56 -4.67
C GLY A 68 12.43 0.75 -4.14
N ILE A 69 13.11 1.74 -4.70
CA ILE A 69 14.48 2.09 -4.35
C ILE A 69 14.50 3.54 -3.92
N VAL A 70 15.02 3.79 -2.73
CA VAL A 70 14.94 5.11 -2.09
C VAL A 70 16.27 5.49 -1.44
N SER A 71 16.35 6.72 -0.97
CA SER A 71 17.52 7.16 -0.20
C SER A 71 17.50 6.53 1.20
N PRO A 72 18.65 6.48 1.89
CA PRO A 72 18.70 5.90 3.23
C PRO A 72 17.86 6.63 4.26
N THR A 73 17.51 7.88 4.00
CA THR A 73 16.71 8.70 4.92
C THR A 73 15.21 8.60 4.69
N PHE A 74 14.79 7.84 3.69
CA PHE A 74 13.38 7.66 3.40
C PHE A 74 12.68 7.00 4.58
N ARG A 75 11.51 7.55 4.95
CA ARG A 75 10.70 6.98 6.02
C ARG A 75 9.65 6.06 5.45
N VAL A 76 9.66 4.85 5.96
CA VAL A 76 8.69 3.85 5.57
C VAL A 76 7.38 4.09 6.33
N THR A 77 6.27 4.11 5.58
CA THR A 77 4.94 4.18 6.17
C THR A 77 4.15 2.97 5.69
N PRO A 78 3.77 2.06 6.58
CA PRO A 78 2.95 0.92 6.17
C PRO A 78 1.55 1.38 5.76
N ASN A 79 0.83 0.53 5.03
CA ASN A 79 -0.53 0.86 4.59
C ASN A 79 -1.42 1.26 5.75
N GLU A 80 -1.31 0.57 6.87
CA GLU A 80 -2.10 0.84 8.07
C GLU A 80 -1.90 2.27 8.59
N GLY A 81 -0.77 2.88 8.29
CA GLY A 81 -0.49 4.26 8.68
C GLY A 81 -1.43 5.27 8.06
N TYR A 82 -2.11 4.92 6.98
CA TYR A 82 -3.09 5.80 6.33
C TYR A 82 -4.50 5.62 6.89
N ALA A 83 -4.72 4.65 7.76
CA ALA A 83 -6.04 4.36 8.28
C ALA A 83 -6.70 5.55 9.00
N PRO A 84 -5.99 6.31 9.86
CA PRO A 84 -6.60 7.46 10.50
C PRO A 84 -7.10 8.51 9.51
N LEU A 85 -6.37 8.74 8.43
CA LEU A 85 -6.79 9.68 7.39
C LEU A 85 -8.05 9.20 6.69
N LEU A 86 -8.11 7.92 6.35
CA LEU A 86 -9.29 7.34 5.71
C LEU A 86 -10.50 7.38 6.63
N ASP A 87 -10.32 7.08 7.91
CA ASP A 87 -11.40 7.16 8.88
C ASP A 87 -11.93 8.60 9.00
N ALA A 88 -11.05 9.57 8.98
CA ALA A 88 -11.45 10.99 9.03
C ALA A 88 -12.24 11.37 7.77
N LEU A 89 -11.79 10.94 6.60
CA LEU A 89 -12.50 11.21 5.35
C LEU A 89 -13.90 10.61 5.35
N VAL A 90 -14.03 9.39 5.82
CA VAL A 90 -15.33 8.73 5.91
C VAL A 90 -16.25 9.47 6.89
N ALA A 91 -15.71 9.87 8.05
CA ALA A 91 -16.49 10.57 9.06
C ALA A 91 -16.98 11.93 8.56
N GLU A 92 -16.15 12.67 7.84
CA GLU A 92 -16.52 13.99 7.35
C GLU A 92 -17.46 13.97 6.16
N SER A 93 -17.24 13.05 5.23
CA SER A 93 -17.99 13.03 3.98
C SER A 93 -19.23 12.13 4.02
N GLY A 94 -19.33 11.26 5.02
CA GLY A 94 -20.37 10.24 5.04
C GLY A 94 -20.15 9.14 4.02
N ALA A 95 -19.00 9.13 3.36
CA ALA A 95 -18.66 8.10 2.40
C ALA A 95 -18.50 6.74 3.07
N THR A 96 -18.59 5.70 2.26
CA THR A 96 -18.30 4.33 2.70
C THR A 96 -17.13 3.79 1.91
N LEU A 97 -16.42 2.85 2.51
CA LEU A 97 -15.33 2.17 1.83
C LEU A 97 -15.94 1.11 0.91
N ALA A 98 -15.65 1.22 -0.38
CA ALA A 98 -16.26 0.35 -1.39
C ALA A 98 -15.36 -0.79 -1.84
N ALA A 99 -14.07 -0.54 -1.96
CA ALA A 99 -13.10 -1.54 -2.38
C ALA A 99 -11.70 -1.12 -1.95
N ALA A 100 -10.82 -2.08 -1.85
CA ALA A 100 -9.41 -1.81 -1.60
C ALA A 100 -8.59 -2.95 -2.20
N GLY A 101 -7.35 -2.66 -2.54
CA GLY A 101 -6.46 -3.66 -3.11
C GLY A 101 -5.10 -3.12 -3.43
N GLU A 102 -4.30 -3.94 -4.11
CA GLU A 102 -2.97 -3.57 -4.52
C GLU A 102 -2.76 -3.76 -6.02
N LEU A 103 -1.80 -3.02 -6.57
CA LEU A 103 -1.37 -3.12 -7.94
C LEU A 103 0.15 -3.23 -7.96
N ASP A 104 0.67 -3.78 -9.05
CA ASP A 104 2.12 -3.87 -9.29
C ASP A 104 2.88 -4.52 -8.13
N ARG A 105 2.38 -5.65 -7.66
CA ARG A 105 2.99 -6.43 -6.57
C ARG A 105 3.21 -5.60 -5.30
N GLY A 106 2.22 -4.78 -4.96
CA GLY A 106 2.26 -3.98 -3.74
C GLY A 106 2.92 -2.63 -3.88
N ARG A 107 3.42 -2.28 -5.07
CA ARG A 107 4.01 -0.95 -5.27
C ARG A 107 2.99 0.16 -5.14
N ARG A 108 1.74 -0.18 -5.40
CA ARG A 108 0.61 0.74 -5.23
C ARG A 108 -0.48 0.04 -4.46
N ALA A 109 -1.11 0.77 -3.58
CA ALA A 109 -2.32 0.31 -2.92
C ALA A 109 -3.41 1.36 -3.19
N PHE A 110 -4.64 0.92 -3.14
CA PHE A 110 -5.75 1.83 -3.37
C PHE A 110 -6.91 1.53 -2.45
N VAL A 111 -7.69 2.57 -2.18
CA VAL A 111 -8.96 2.46 -1.49
C VAL A 111 -9.96 3.27 -2.29
N THR A 112 -11.12 2.69 -2.56
CA THR A 112 -12.20 3.35 -3.27
C THR A 112 -13.29 3.71 -2.29
N LEU A 113 -13.71 4.96 -2.30
CA LEU A 113 -14.79 5.45 -1.47
C LEU A 113 -16.05 5.65 -2.31
N ARG A 114 -17.19 5.35 -1.71
CA ARG A 114 -18.50 5.65 -2.31
C ARG A 114 -19.10 6.82 -1.55
N LEU A 115 -19.40 7.89 -2.28
CA LEU A 115 -20.00 9.08 -1.70
C LEU A 115 -21.51 8.86 -1.51
N PRO A 116 -22.09 9.39 -0.43
CA PRO A 116 -23.51 9.22 -0.17
C PRO A 116 -24.34 9.97 -1.22
N GLY A 117 -25.45 9.36 -1.63
CA GLY A 117 -26.37 9.97 -2.57
C GLY A 117 -25.88 10.04 -4.01
N HIS A 118 -24.74 9.49 -4.31
CA HIS A 118 -24.15 9.52 -5.65
C HIS A 118 -23.77 8.13 -6.11
N THR A 119 -23.77 7.94 -7.42
CA THR A 119 -23.28 6.72 -8.02
C THR A 119 -21.79 6.80 -8.32
N LEU A 120 -21.20 7.96 -8.12
CA LEU A 120 -19.78 8.18 -8.38
C LEU A 120 -18.92 7.63 -7.25
N PHE A 121 -17.74 7.15 -7.62
CA PHE A 121 -16.75 6.69 -6.67
C PHE A 121 -15.60 7.69 -6.64
N ALA A 122 -15.21 8.09 -5.45
CA ALA A 122 -13.94 8.75 -5.26
C ALA A 122 -12.87 7.68 -5.09
N ARG A 123 -11.72 7.85 -5.72
CA ARG A 123 -10.60 6.93 -5.60
C ARG A 123 -9.43 7.61 -4.95
N GLU A 124 -8.95 6.99 -3.89
CA GLU A 124 -7.74 7.43 -3.24
C GLU A 124 -6.66 6.41 -3.52
N HIS A 125 -5.58 6.85 -4.11
CA HIS A 125 -4.40 6.04 -4.27
C HIS A 125 -3.56 6.21 -3.02
N VAL A 126 -3.51 5.19 -2.21
CA VAL A 126 -2.56 5.16 -1.13
C VAL A 126 -1.23 4.76 -1.76
N HIS A 127 -0.49 5.78 -2.18
CA HIS A 127 0.84 5.52 -2.73
C HIS A 127 1.70 4.98 -1.62
N GLN A 128 2.21 3.81 -1.87
CA GLN A 128 3.11 3.22 -0.95
C GLN A 128 4.34 4.07 -0.86
N LEU A 129 5.03 3.79 -0.25
CA LEU A 129 6.32 4.06 0.14
C LEU A 129 7.32 4.27 -0.98
N VAL A 130 6.98 3.83 -2.18
CA VAL A 130 7.89 3.89 -3.31
C VAL A 130 7.64 5.04 -4.24
N THR A 131 6.58 5.77 -4.03
CA THR A 131 6.38 6.98 -4.81
C THR A 131 7.35 8.02 -4.31
N PRO A 132 8.29 8.48 -5.13
CA PRO A 132 9.22 9.50 -4.68
C PRO A 132 8.44 10.73 -4.27
N VAL A 133 8.73 11.21 -3.08
CA VAL A 133 8.20 12.48 -2.65
C VAL A 133 9.14 13.54 -3.15
N ASN A 134 8.67 14.32 -4.02
CA ASN A 134 9.47 15.41 -4.56
C ASN A 134 9.47 16.59 -3.60
#